data_17567e107869977ca63b2599ec801657
#
_entry.id   17567e107869977ca63b2599ec801657
#
_cell.length_a   1.000
_cell.length_b   1.000
_cell.length_c   1.000
_cell.angle_alpha   90.00
_cell.angle_beta   90.00
_cell.angle_gamma   90.00
#
_symmetry.space_group_name_H-M   'P 1'
#
loop_
_entity.id
_entity.type
_entity.pdbx_description
1 polymer ?
#
loop_
_entity_poly.entity_id
_entity_poly.type
_entity_poly.pdbx_seq_one_letter_code
_entity_poly.pdbx_strand_id
1 'polypeptide(L)'
;LMSESIVMYQVNFSKDTIENGIYQRKNNKMYSALDTVGISTSSSYDEYCRRWQKRVSKDTIEDYLKLATSKKIIELFNNGNTIVSIDYRTMDTQDTEMWIDKSIYLLQMIF
;
A
#
# COMPACT_ATOMS: atom_id res chain seq x y z
N LEU A 1 -10.86 19.83 -9.65
CA LEU A 1 -10.83 18.51 -10.24
C LEU A 1 -9.97 17.56 -9.44
N MET A 2 -10.59 16.55 -8.94
CA MET A 2 -9.86 15.52 -8.24
C MET A 2 -9.12 14.66 -9.24
N SER A 3 -7.81 14.58 -9.10
CA SER A 3 -7.06 13.55 -9.80
C SER A 3 -7.42 12.23 -9.14
N GLU A 4 -8.09 11.36 -9.87
CA GLU A 4 -8.39 10.03 -9.37
C GLU A 4 -7.17 9.16 -9.53
N SER A 5 -6.57 8.83 -8.41
CA SER A 5 -5.52 7.84 -8.36
C SER A 5 -6.07 6.63 -7.65
N ILE A 6 -6.35 5.58 -8.42
CA ILE A 6 -6.77 4.32 -7.85
C ILE A 6 -5.62 3.36 -7.96
N VAL A 7 -5.20 2.82 -6.82
CA VAL A 7 -4.16 1.81 -6.74
C VAL A 7 -4.82 0.54 -6.22
N MET A 8 -4.70 -0.53 -6.98
CA MET A 8 -5.22 -1.84 -6.58
C MET A 8 -4.10 -2.85 -6.64
N TYR A 9 -4.02 -3.70 -5.61
CA TYR A 9 -3.01 -4.74 -5.56
C TYR A 9 -3.44 -5.88 -4.66
N GLN A 10 -2.82 -7.02 -4.85
CA GLN A 10 -3.03 -8.21 -4.05
C GLN A 10 -1.75 -8.56 -3.31
N VAL A 11 -1.90 -8.87 -2.02
CA VAL A 11 -0.77 -9.26 -1.17
C VAL A 11 -1.12 -10.51 -0.40
N ASN A 12 -0.20 -11.44 -0.35
CA ASN A 12 -0.29 -12.59 0.56
C ASN A 12 0.49 -12.22 1.82
N PHE A 13 -0.24 -11.83 2.88
CA PHE A 13 0.39 -11.38 4.12
C PHE A 13 1.05 -12.52 4.89
N SER A 14 0.54 -13.74 4.76
CA SER A 14 1.16 -14.91 5.41
C SER A 14 2.55 -15.21 4.86
N LYS A 15 2.75 -14.96 3.56
CA LYS A 15 4.05 -15.12 2.90
C LYS A 15 4.82 -13.82 2.77
N ASP A 16 4.20 -12.70 3.11
CA ASP A 16 4.74 -11.36 2.91
C ASP A 16 5.16 -11.13 1.45
N THR A 17 4.28 -11.49 0.50
CA THR A 17 4.58 -11.34 -0.93
C THR A 17 3.50 -10.55 -1.65
N ILE A 18 3.94 -9.70 -2.56
CA ILE A 18 3.06 -8.95 -3.47
C ILE A 18 2.78 -9.85 -4.66
N GLU A 19 1.52 -10.28 -4.78
CA GLU A 19 1.11 -11.24 -5.82
C GLU A 19 0.88 -10.55 -7.18
N ASN A 20 0.31 -9.35 -7.15
CA ASN A 20 0.10 -8.54 -8.35
C ASN A 20 0.75 -7.19 -8.17
N GLY A 21 1.12 -6.57 -9.29
CA GLY A 21 1.75 -5.27 -9.28
C GLY A 21 0.85 -4.19 -8.69
N ILE A 22 1.47 -3.16 -8.13
CA ILE A 22 0.79 -1.99 -7.60
C ILE A 22 0.84 -0.90 -8.67
N TYR A 23 -0.32 -0.49 -9.15
CA TYR A 23 -0.43 0.52 -10.20
C TYR A 23 -1.23 1.71 -9.71
N GLN A 24 -0.78 2.88 -10.09
CA GLN A 24 -1.49 4.13 -9.87
C GLN A 24 -2.01 4.65 -11.20
N ARG A 25 -3.30 4.98 -11.26
CA ARG A 25 -3.90 5.59 -12.43
C ARG A 25 -3.95 7.11 -12.23
N LYS A 26 -3.41 7.84 -13.18
CA LYS A 26 -3.42 9.29 -13.17
C LYS A 26 -3.50 9.80 -14.60
N ASN A 27 -4.47 10.68 -14.90
CA ASN A 27 -4.66 11.26 -16.23
C ASN A 27 -4.75 10.19 -17.33
N ASN A 28 -5.50 9.12 -17.09
CA ASN A 28 -5.71 7.99 -18.00
C ASN A 28 -4.43 7.19 -18.32
N LYS A 29 -3.38 7.38 -17.53
CA LYS A 29 -2.15 6.58 -17.66
C LYS A 29 -1.94 5.76 -16.40
N MET A 30 -1.36 4.58 -16.57
CA MET A 30 -1.02 3.69 -15.45
C MET A 30 0.46 3.83 -15.12
N TYR A 31 0.76 4.02 -13.85
CA TYR A 31 2.13 4.11 -13.32
C TYR A 31 2.33 3.01 -12.30
N SER A 32 3.45 2.32 -12.38
CA SER A 32 3.77 1.28 -11.40
C SER A 32 4.36 1.89 -10.13
N ALA A 33 3.67 1.69 -9.01
CA ALA A 33 4.20 2.12 -7.72
C ALA A 33 5.43 1.28 -7.31
N LEU A 34 5.50 0.04 -7.76
CA LEU A 34 6.67 -0.81 -7.51
C LEU A 34 7.91 -0.26 -8.19
N ASP A 35 7.78 0.15 -9.47
CA ASP A 35 8.89 0.73 -10.21
C ASP A 35 9.38 2.03 -9.56
N THR A 36 8.46 2.82 -9.00
CA THR A 36 8.80 4.07 -8.32
C THR A 36 9.79 3.87 -7.18
N VAL A 37 9.70 2.74 -6.48
CA VAL A 37 10.60 2.41 -5.36
C VAL A 37 11.61 1.32 -5.70
N GLY A 38 11.70 0.94 -6.99
CA GLY A 38 12.75 0.05 -7.48
C GLY A 38 12.60 -1.41 -7.08
N ILE A 39 11.37 -1.91 -6.93
CA ILE A 39 11.13 -3.32 -6.63
C ILE A 39 10.20 -3.94 -7.68
N SER A 40 10.14 -5.26 -7.71
CA SER A 40 9.33 -6.02 -8.66
C SER A 40 8.23 -6.80 -7.94
N THR A 41 7.31 -7.39 -8.73
CA THR A 41 6.35 -8.36 -8.20
C THR A 41 7.10 -9.54 -7.56
N SER A 42 6.45 -10.23 -6.63
CA SER A 42 7.01 -11.26 -5.75
C SER A 42 7.92 -10.71 -4.66
N SER A 43 8.09 -9.39 -4.60
CA SER A 43 8.82 -8.75 -3.50
C SER A 43 7.99 -8.75 -2.23
N SER A 44 8.67 -8.54 -1.11
CA SER A 44 8.05 -8.43 0.20
C SER A 44 7.19 -7.18 0.31
N TYR A 45 5.98 -7.34 0.90
CA TYR A 45 5.14 -6.20 1.24
C TYR A 45 5.85 -5.27 2.24
N ASP A 46 6.53 -5.86 3.23
CA ASP A 46 7.29 -5.09 4.23
C ASP A 46 8.36 -4.24 3.56
N GLU A 47 9.08 -4.82 2.59
CA GLU A 47 10.11 -4.09 1.86
C GLU A 47 9.52 -2.95 1.04
N TYR A 48 8.39 -3.20 0.37
CA TYR A 48 7.71 -2.17 -0.39
C TYR A 48 7.30 -1.00 0.52
N CYS A 49 6.67 -1.30 1.65
CA CYS A 49 6.24 -0.27 2.59
C CYS A 49 7.40 0.51 3.18
N ARG A 50 8.52 -0.17 3.45
CA ARG A 50 9.73 0.49 3.96
C ARG A 50 10.31 1.46 2.94
N ARG A 51 10.34 1.08 1.68
CA ARG A 51 10.84 1.98 0.62
C ARG A 51 9.88 3.13 0.34
N TRP A 52 8.57 2.84 0.33
CA TRP A 52 7.55 3.86 0.11
C TRP A 52 7.51 4.88 1.26
N GLN A 53 7.86 4.45 2.46
CA GLN A 53 7.86 5.29 3.67
C GLN A 53 8.61 6.61 3.47
N LYS A 54 9.66 6.59 2.68
CA LYS A 54 10.47 7.79 2.40
C LYS A 54 9.68 8.88 1.67
N ARG A 55 8.58 8.51 1.06
CA ARG A 55 7.70 9.41 0.31
C ARG A 55 6.52 9.91 1.16
N VAL A 56 6.37 9.39 2.36
CA VAL A 56 5.27 9.73 3.26
C VAL A 56 5.64 10.96 4.10
N SER A 57 4.71 11.90 4.22
CA SER A 57 4.95 13.13 4.98
C SER A 57 5.10 12.84 6.47
N LYS A 58 5.92 13.65 7.15
CA LYS A 58 6.26 13.44 8.56
C LYS A 58 5.04 13.55 9.47
N ASP A 59 4.08 14.39 9.12
CA ASP A 59 2.87 14.59 9.94
C ASP A 59 1.87 13.44 9.85
N THR A 60 2.00 12.57 8.85
CA THR A 60 1.11 11.40 8.69
C THR A 60 1.84 10.06 8.79
N ILE A 61 3.13 10.07 9.10
CA ILE A 61 3.92 8.84 9.11
C ILE A 61 3.42 7.81 10.14
N GLU A 62 2.94 8.24 11.30
CA GLU A 62 2.44 7.32 12.31
C GLU A 62 1.21 6.57 11.82
N ASP A 63 0.32 7.23 11.10
CA ASP A 63 -0.84 6.58 10.50
C ASP A 63 -0.42 5.58 9.43
N TYR A 64 0.54 5.98 8.57
CA TYR A 64 1.07 5.10 7.54
C TYR A 64 1.64 3.81 8.14
N LEU A 65 2.38 3.92 9.24
CA LEU A 65 3.06 2.78 9.86
C LEU A 65 2.11 1.75 10.47
N LYS A 66 0.85 2.12 10.71
CA LYS A 66 -0.14 1.17 11.25
C LYS A 66 -0.40 -0.02 10.33
N LEU A 67 -0.24 0.16 9.03
CA LEU A 67 -0.48 -0.89 8.02
C LEU A 67 0.76 -1.17 7.17
N ALA A 68 1.95 -0.93 7.71
CA ALA A 68 3.18 -0.97 6.93
C ALA A 68 3.95 -2.30 7.01
N THR A 69 3.44 -3.29 7.73
CA THR A 69 4.05 -4.62 7.78
C THR A 69 2.98 -5.70 7.72
N SER A 70 3.34 -6.83 7.13
CA SER A 70 2.46 -8.00 7.09
C SER A 70 2.08 -8.47 8.48
N LYS A 71 3.02 -8.41 9.43
CA LYS A 71 2.79 -8.81 10.81
C LYS A 71 1.68 -7.99 11.47
N LYS A 72 1.71 -6.67 11.31
CA LYS A 72 0.69 -5.78 11.87
C LYS A 72 -0.70 -6.07 11.28
N ILE A 73 -0.74 -6.33 9.98
CA ILE A 73 -2.00 -6.63 9.30
C ILE A 73 -2.55 -7.97 9.76
N ILE A 74 -1.71 -8.99 9.92
CA ILE A 74 -2.14 -10.29 10.44
C ILE A 74 -2.68 -10.15 11.88
N GLU A 75 -2.03 -9.36 12.72
CA GLU A 75 -2.51 -9.08 14.07
C GLU A 75 -3.91 -8.46 14.06
N LEU A 76 -4.15 -7.50 13.17
CA LEU A 76 -5.46 -6.89 13.03
C LEU A 76 -6.51 -7.89 12.57
N PHE A 77 -6.17 -8.75 11.62
CA PHE A 77 -7.06 -9.80 11.16
C PHE A 77 -7.39 -10.77 12.28
N ASN A 78 -6.38 -11.19 13.05
CA ASN A 78 -6.58 -12.11 14.18
C ASN A 78 -7.43 -11.49 15.30
N ASN A 79 -7.47 -10.17 15.39
CA ASN A 79 -8.32 -9.44 16.33
C ASN A 79 -9.74 -9.20 15.81
N GLY A 80 -10.08 -9.79 14.65
CA GLY A 80 -11.44 -9.75 14.11
C GLY A 80 -11.69 -8.68 13.06
N ASN A 81 -10.67 -7.96 12.62
CA ASN A 81 -10.85 -6.95 11.59
C ASN A 81 -10.85 -7.60 10.20
N THR A 82 -11.83 -7.25 9.38
CA THR A 82 -11.90 -7.71 7.98
C THR A 82 -11.63 -6.60 6.99
N ILE A 83 -11.71 -5.33 7.43
CA ILE A 83 -11.35 -4.17 6.65
C ILE A 83 -10.59 -3.23 7.56
N VAL A 84 -9.43 -2.78 7.11
CA VAL A 84 -8.63 -1.79 7.84
C VAL A 84 -8.28 -0.65 6.90
N SER A 85 -8.28 0.58 7.41
CA SER A 85 -8.06 1.77 6.60
C SER A 85 -7.21 2.80 7.33
N ILE A 86 -6.43 3.52 6.55
CA ILE A 86 -5.67 4.68 7.02
C ILE A 86 -5.69 5.76 5.96
N ASP A 87 -5.49 6.99 6.39
CA ASP A 87 -5.24 8.12 5.50
C ASP A 87 -3.84 8.65 5.77
N TYR A 88 -3.10 8.94 4.73
CA TYR A 88 -1.79 9.56 4.87
C TYR A 88 -1.48 10.41 3.65
N ARG A 89 -0.48 11.27 3.78
CA ARG A 89 -0.06 12.16 2.70
C ARG A 89 1.29 11.71 2.17
N THR A 90 1.41 11.62 0.85
CA THR A 90 2.62 11.15 0.19
C THR A 90 2.85 11.88 -1.13
N MET A 91 4.02 11.65 -1.70
CA MET A 91 4.30 11.98 -3.10
C MET A 91 3.82 10.82 -3.97
N ASP A 92 3.10 11.12 -5.04
CA ASP A 92 2.66 10.10 -5.98
C ASP A 92 3.81 9.65 -6.90
N THR A 93 3.50 8.78 -7.87
CA THR A 93 4.51 8.27 -8.81
C THR A 93 5.11 9.34 -9.71
N GLN A 94 4.53 10.53 -9.74
CA GLN A 94 4.98 11.70 -10.51
C GLN A 94 5.51 12.81 -9.63
N ASP A 95 5.84 12.52 -8.36
CA ASP A 95 6.34 13.45 -7.36
C ASP A 95 5.39 14.62 -7.06
N THR A 96 4.10 14.38 -7.19
CA THR A 96 3.04 15.31 -6.80
C THR A 96 2.51 14.92 -5.43
N GLU A 97 2.45 15.89 -4.51
CA GLU A 97 1.90 15.65 -3.17
C GLU A 97 0.41 15.37 -3.23
N MET A 98 -0.03 14.32 -2.52
CA MET A 98 -1.44 13.93 -2.51
C MET A 98 -1.80 13.17 -1.24
N TRP A 99 -3.08 13.18 -0.89
CA TRP A 99 -3.64 12.34 0.15
C TRP A 99 -3.96 10.97 -0.41
N ILE A 100 -3.65 9.94 0.37
CA ILE A 100 -3.98 8.55 0.07
C ILE A 100 -4.94 8.05 1.12
N ASP A 101 -6.05 7.47 0.66
CA ASP A 101 -6.93 6.65 1.48
C ASP A 101 -6.60 5.20 1.14
N LYS A 102 -5.96 4.52 2.08
CA LYS A 102 -5.55 3.11 1.91
C LYS A 102 -6.50 2.22 2.69
N SER A 103 -7.19 1.34 1.98
CA SER A 103 -8.06 0.34 2.59
C SER A 103 -7.57 -1.05 2.21
N ILE A 104 -7.53 -1.93 3.19
CA ILE A 104 -7.14 -3.32 2.99
C ILE A 104 -8.30 -4.22 3.39
N TYR A 105 -8.75 -5.03 2.44
CA TYR A 105 -9.80 -6.03 2.65
C TYR A 105 -9.10 -7.36 2.96
N LEU A 106 -9.39 -7.92 4.12
CA LEU A 106 -8.70 -9.09 4.64
C LEU A 106 -9.54 -10.34 4.44
N LEU A 107 -8.96 -11.33 3.79
CA LEU A 107 -9.60 -12.61 3.51
C LEU A 107 -8.69 -13.73 3.97
N GLN A 108 -9.30 -14.76 4.58
CA GLN A 108 -8.58 -15.99 4.83
C GLN A 108 -8.83 -16.94 3.68
N MET A 109 -7.75 -17.38 3.03
CA MET A 109 -7.82 -18.36 1.97
C MET A 109 -7.71 -19.75 2.58
N ILE A 110 -8.71 -20.60 2.30
CA ILE A 110 -8.71 -21.98 2.76
C ILE A 110 -8.52 -22.85 1.50
N PHE A 111 -7.51 -23.67 1.52
CA PHE A 111 -7.19 -24.56 0.41
C PHE A 111 -7.47 -26.00 0.77
#